data_5d4703de0be13ef24c93d68ddc58e625
#
_entry.id   5d4703de0be13ef24c93d68ddc58e625
#
_cell.length_a   1.000
_cell.length_b   1.000
_cell.length_c   1.000
_cell.angle_alpha   90.00
_cell.angle_beta   90.00
_cell.angle_gamma   90.00
#
_symmetry.space_group_name_H-M   'P 1'
#
loop_
_entity.id
_entity.type
_entity.pdbx_description
1 polymer ?
#
loop_
_entity_poly.entity_id
_entity_poly.type
_entity_poly.pdbx_seq_one_letter_code
_entity_poly.pdbx_strand_id
1 'polypeptide(L)' 'MRYEVFKDKSGGFRWRMRADNSEIVATGEAYTRRADAKRAVRMLAAPDTDPTIKDVDE' A
#
# COMPACT_ATOMS: atom_id res chain seq x y z
N MET A 1 5.06 -6.00 -9.81
CA MET A 1 4.67 -5.82 -8.40
C MET A 1 3.59 -4.77 -8.31
N ARG A 2 2.69 -4.95 -7.37
CA ARG A 2 1.62 -3.99 -7.13
C ARG A 2 1.48 -3.68 -5.66
N TYR A 3 0.95 -2.50 -5.37
CA TYR A 3 0.68 -2.08 -4.00
C TYR A 3 -0.82 -2.06 -3.76
N GLU A 4 -1.23 -2.40 -2.56
CA GLU A 4 -2.61 -2.33 -2.13
C GLU A 4 -2.69 -1.50 -0.86
N VAL A 5 -3.68 -0.62 -0.80
CA VAL A 5 -3.99 0.15 0.40
C VAL A 5 -5.34 -0.33 0.91
N PHE A 6 -5.39 -0.67 2.19
CA PHE A 6 -6.57 -1.25 2.79
C PHE A 6 -6.78 -0.68 4.19
N LYS A 7 -8.01 -0.75 4.65
CA LYS A 7 -8.35 -0.36 6.01
C LYS A 7 -8.20 -1.58 6.92
N ASP A 8 -7.43 -1.44 7.99
CA ASP A 8 -7.24 -2.54 8.93
C ASP A 8 -8.37 -2.59 9.97
N LYS A 9 -8.32 -3.59 10.84
CA LYS A 9 -9.36 -3.80 11.85
C LYS A 9 -9.42 -2.69 12.90
N SER A 10 -8.33 -1.98 13.10
CA SER A 10 -8.29 -0.88 14.08
C SER A 10 -8.73 0.46 13.47
N GLY A 11 -9.10 0.47 12.20
CA GLY A 11 -9.55 1.68 11.52
C GLY A 11 -8.45 2.48 10.84
N GLY A 12 -7.21 2.03 10.94
CA GLY A 12 -6.10 2.67 10.25
C GLY A 12 -5.98 2.17 8.81
N PHE A 13 -5.23 2.90 8.02
CA PHE A 13 -4.97 2.52 6.63
C PHE A 13 -3.55 2.02 6.51
N ARG A 14 -3.39 0.85 5.87
CA ARG A 14 -2.10 0.23 5.66
C ARG A 14 -1.88 -0.03 4.19
N TRP A 15 -0.62 -0.20 3.81
CA TRP A 15 -0.29 -0.65 2.46
C TRP A 15 0.41 -2.00 2.54
N ARG A 16 0.30 -2.75 1.46
CA ARG A 16 1.07 -3.99 1.28
C ARG A 16 1.53 -4.08 -0.17
N MET A 17 2.66 -4.72 -0.36
CA MET A 17 3.20 -4.96 -1.69
C MET A 17 3.10 -6.44 -2.02
N ARG A 18 2.53 -6.72 -3.20
CA ARG A 18 2.42 -8.09 -3.70
C ARG A 18 3.35 -8.29 -4.88
N ALA A 19 4.01 -9.43 -4.91
CA ALA A 19 4.78 -9.87 -6.06
C ALA A 19 3.84 -10.38 -7.17
N ASP A 20 4.40 -10.71 -8.31
CA ASP A 20 3.62 -11.17 -9.46
C ASP A 20 2.83 -12.44 -9.19
N ASN A 21 3.31 -13.29 -8.28
CA ASN A 21 2.59 -14.49 -7.84
C ASN A 21 1.55 -14.21 -6.75
N SER A 22 1.25 -12.95 -6.49
CA SER A 22 0.29 -12.50 -5.48
C SER A 22 0.74 -12.69 -4.03
N GLU A 23 1.95 -13.11 -3.77
CA GLU A 23 2.47 -13.19 -2.41
C GLU A 23 2.71 -11.79 -1.84
N ILE A 24 2.38 -11.63 -0.56
CA ILE A 24 2.69 -10.40 0.16
C ILE A 24 4.16 -10.41 0.52
N VAL A 25 4.92 -9.47 0.00
CA VAL A 25 6.37 -9.39 0.21
C VAL A 25 6.76 -8.27 1.16
N ALA A 26 5.87 -7.31 1.39
CA ALA A 26 6.12 -6.23 2.33
C ALA A 26 4.80 -5.63 2.79
N THR A 27 4.81 -5.08 4.01
CA THR A 27 3.67 -4.34 4.56
C THR A 27 4.19 -3.07 5.21
N GLY A 28 3.33 -2.05 5.27
CA GLY A 28 3.67 -0.79 5.91
C GLY A 28 2.91 -0.57 7.20
N GLU A 29 3.26 0.51 7.86
CA GLU A 29 2.63 0.92 9.10
C GLU A 29 1.21 1.45 8.85
N ALA A 30 0.42 1.54 9.93
CA ALA A 30 -0.91 2.11 9.84
C ALA A 30 -0.84 3.64 9.80
N TYR A 31 -1.66 4.21 8.92
CA TYR A 31 -1.81 5.66 8.80
C TYR A 31 -3.25 6.02 9.13
N THR A 32 -3.45 7.27 9.55
CA THR A 32 -4.79 7.77 9.88
C THR A 32 -5.66 7.93 8.65
N ARG A 33 -5.04 8.24 7.51
CA ARG A 33 -5.75 8.52 6.27
C ARG A 33 -5.26 7.65 5.14
N ARG A 34 -6.19 7.28 4.25
CA ARG A 34 -5.84 6.52 3.05
C ARG A 34 -4.83 7.28 2.18
N ALA A 35 -4.98 8.58 2.05
CA ALA A 35 -4.07 9.40 1.26
C ALA A 35 -2.64 9.34 1.79
N ASP A 36 -2.48 9.26 3.11
CA ASP A 36 -1.15 9.16 3.73
C ASP A 36 -0.49 7.81 3.45
N ALA A 37 -1.28 6.73 3.46
CA ALA A 37 -0.77 5.41 3.10
C ALA A 37 -0.32 5.38 1.63
N LYS A 38 -1.09 5.97 0.74
CA LYS A 38 -0.72 6.07 -0.68
C LYS A 38 0.54 6.91 -0.88
N ARG A 39 0.67 7.98 -0.11
CA ARG A 39 1.85 8.82 -0.15
C ARG A 39 3.10 8.05 0.26
N ALA A 40 2.99 7.22 1.30
CA ALA A 40 4.09 6.39 1.74
C ALA A 40 4.54 5.42 0.64
N VAL A 41 3.59 4.83 -0.09
CA VAL A 41 3.90 3.96 -1.22
C VAL A 41 4.68 4.73 -2.30
N ARG A 42 4.26 5.94 -2.62
CA ARG A 42 4.94 6.75 -3.63
C ARG A 42 6.36 7.13 -3.21
N MET A 43 6.56 7.32 -1.92
CA MET A 43 7.91 7.62 -1.40
C MET A 43 8.82 6.40 -1.43
N LEU A 44 8.27 5.21 -1.28
CA LEU A 44 9.02 3.96 -1.33
C LEU A 44 9.36 3.54 -2.75
N ALA A 45 8.47 3.80 -3.69
CA ALA A 45 8.69 3.45 -5.08
C ALA A 45 9.78 4.33 -5.68
N ALA A 46 10.45 3.84 -6.72
CA ALA A 46 11.45 4.64 -7.41
C ALA A 46 10.82 5.92 -7.96
N PRO A 47 11.51 7.07 -7.88
CA PRO A 47 10.90 8.35 -8.27
C PRO A 47 10.43 8.42 -9.72
N ASP A 48 11.03 7.62 -10.58
CA ASP A 48 10.72 7.59 -12.01
C ASP A 48 9.70 6.52 -12.39
N THR A 49 9.15 5.79 -11.40
CA THR A 49 8.13 4.79 -11.65
C THR A 49 6.81 5.21 -11.00
N ASP A 50 5.74 4.98 -11.74
CA ASP A 50 4.38 5.18 -11.23
C ASP A 50 3.92 3.86 -10.61
N PRO A 51 3.90 3.75 -9.27
CA PRO A 51 3.46 2.50 -8.67
C PRO A 51 1.96 2.28 -8.92
N THR A 52 1.60 1.07 -9.23
CA THR A 52 0.19 0.69 -9.30
C THR A 52 -0.32 0.54 -7.87
N ILE A 53 -1.26 1.40 -7.48
CA ILE A 53 -1.85 1.38 -6.15
C ILE A 53 -3.32 1.07 -6.28
N LYS A 54 -3.75 0.00 -5.61
CA LYS A 54 -5.14 -0.44 -5.63
C LYS A 54 -5.76 -0.24 -4.25
N ASP A 55 -6.94 0.35 -4.20
CA ASP A 55 -7.71 0.44 -2.96
C ASP A 55 -8.46 -0.87 -2.78
N VAL A 56 -8.28 -1.49 -1.62
CA VAL A 56 -8.88 -2.77 -1.29
C VAL A 56 -9.76 -2.60 -0.06
N ASP A 57 -10.99 -3.05 -0.15
CA ASP A 57 -11.91 -3.12 1.00
C ASP A 57 -11.87 -4.53 1.58
N GLU A 58 -11.54 -4.61 2.85
CA GLU A 58 -11.48 -5.89 3.58
C GLU A 58 -12.45 -5.90 4.75
#